data_c0ed5cfd8da051c13851a6ad3b0f39a6
#
_entry.id   c0ed5cfd8da051c13851a6ad3b0f39a6
#
_cell.length_a   1.000
_cell.length_b   1.000
_cell.length_c   1.000
_cell.angle_alpha   90.00
_cell.angle_beta   90.00
_cell.angle_gamma   90.00
#
_symmetry.space_group_name_H-M   'P 1'
#
loop_
_entity.id
_entity.type
_entity.pdbx_description
1 polymer ?
#
loop_
_entity_poly.entity_id
_entity_poly.type
_entity_poly.pdbx_seq_one_letter_code
_entity_poly.pdbx_strand_id
1 'polypeptide(L)'
;LGGLPVPAAAAQSAADKATARKLATEGIELFKVGKFAESLDRLDRAQQLYDAPVHLIYMARCHAQLGQFVESAEAYRRLVRTQLPDNAPSVFKDAVADAQKELPEVEPKIANLRISVEPGGIAGLEVKVDDVAVSSAALGADRPVNPGTRKLTASAPGYKSAEQTIELKPGEKKKV
;
A
#
# COMPACT_ATOMS: atom_id res chain seq x y z
N LEU A 1 -44.84 8.21 -11.43
CA LEU A 1 -43.52 7.61 -11.64
C LEU A 1 -42.49 8.60 -11.08
N GLY A 2 -42.16 8.43 -9.78
CA GLY A 2 -41.16 9.25 -9.09
C GLY A 2 -39.78 8.62 -9.30
N GLY A 3 -38.93 9.30 -10.05
CA GLY A 3 -37.51 8.97 -10.11
C GLY A 3 -36.87 9.32 -8.78
N LEU A 4 -36.25 8.31 -8.12
CA LEU A 4 -35.40 8.54 -6.95
C LEU A 4 -34.20 9.40 -7.39
N PRO A 5 -33.83 10.45 -6.63
CA PRO A 5 -32.65 11.22 -6.95
C PRO A 5 -31.43 10.28 -6.76
N VAL A 6 -30.66 10.09 -7.84
CA VAL A 6 -29.32 9.50 -7.75
C VAL A 6 -28.50 10.43 -6.86
N PRO A 7 -27.87 9.96 -5.77
CA PRO A 7 -26.99 10.82 -4.98
C PRO A 7 -25.89 11.33 -5.91
N ALA A 8 -25.91 12.63 -6.19
CA ALA A 8 -24.77 13.29 -6.82
C ALA A 8 -23.55 13.00 -5.94
N ALA A 9 -22.51 12.41 -6.51
CA ALA A 9 -21.21 12.31 -5.85
C ALA A 9 -20.89 13.72 -5.31
N ALA A 10 -20.80 13.85 -3.99
CA ALA A 10 -20.67 15.14 -3.35
C ALA A 10 -19.44 15.84 -3.93
N ALA A 11 -19.66 16.93 -4.67
CA ALA A 11 -18.58 17.72 -5.21
C ALA A 11 -17.74 18.17 -4.01
N GLN A 12 -16.46 17.79 -4.00
CA GLN A 12 -15.54 18.11 -2.92
C GLN A 12 -15.58 19.61 -2.65
N SER A 13 -15.83 19.98 -1.41
CA SER A 13 -16.03 21.39 -1.05
C SER A 13 -14.73 22.19 -1.25
N ALA A 14 -14.86 23.50 -1.48
CA ALA A 14 -13.68 24.38 -1.52
C ALA A 14 -12.88 24.33 -0.21
N ALA A 15 -13.58 24.13 0.92
CA ALA A 15 -12.97 23.98 2.23
C ALA A 15 -12.14 22.68 2.33
N ASP A 16 -12.66 21.54 1.81
CA ASP A 16 -11.91 20.28 1.78
C ASP A 16 -10.66 20.38 0.93
N LYS A 17 -10.75 21.00 -0.26
CA LYS A 17 -9.59 21.24 -1.12
C LYS A 17 -8.54 22.14 -0.46
N ALA A 18 -8.96 23.18 0.26
CA ALA A 18 -8.06 24.07 0.99
C ALA A 18 -7.36 23.31 2.15
N THR A 19 -8.13 22.49 2.89
CA THR A 19 -7.61 21.65 3.97
C THR A 19 -6.64 20.59 3.44
N ALA A 20 -7.00 19.92 2.34
CA ALA A 20 -6.13 18.95 1.67
C ALA A 20 -4.78 19.58 1.25
N ARG A 21 -4.84 20.78 0.67
CA ARG A 21 -3.61 21.50 0.26
C ARG A 21 -2.72 21.83 1.45
N LYS A 22 -3.29 22.27 2.58
CA LYS A 22 -2.53 22.54 3.80
C LYS A 22 -1.87 21.27 4.32
N LEU A 23 -2.63 20.19 4.46
CA LEU A 23 -2.11 18.89 4.92
C LEU A 23 -1.00 18.36 4.00
N ALA A 24 -1.18 18.48 2.69
CA ALA A 24 -0.17 18.05 1.71
C ALA A 24 1.12 18.87 1.85
N THR A 25 1.02 20.18 2.04
CA THR A 25 2.19 21.03 2.26
C THR A 25 2.94 20.61 3.53
N GLU A 26 2.23 20.42 4.65
CA GLU A 26 2.80 19.92 5.90
C GLU A 26 3.46 18.55 5.71
N GLY A 27 2.80 17.64 5.01
CA GLY A 27 3.33 16.31 4.69
C GLY A 27 4.63 16.37 3.89
N ILE A 28 4.69 17.20 2.85
CA ILE A 28 5.89 17.37 2.03
C ILE A 28 7.06 17.98 2.85
N GLU A 29 6.80 18.94 3.73
CA GLU A 29 7.84 19.48 4.61
C GLU A 29 8.36 18.42 5.60
N LEU A 30 7.48 17.59 6.16
CA LEU A 30 7.88 16.44 6.99
C LEU A 30 8.73 15.44 6.22
N PHE A 31 8.38 15.15 4.95
CA PHE A 31 9.20 14.30 4.08
C PHE A 31 10.61 14.84 3.91
N LYS A 32 10.76 16.14 3.63
CA LYS A 32 12.07 16.79 3.42
C LYS A 32 12.99 16.68 4.63
N VAL A 33 12.43 16.61 5.84
CA VAL A 33 13.20 16.47 7.09
C VAL A 33 13.31 15.02 7.59
N GLY A 34 12.93 14.05 6.75
CA GLY A 34 13.06 12.62 7.04
C GLY A 34 12.01 12.03 8.00
N LYS A 35 10.95 12.77 8.32
CA LYS A 35 9.85 12.31 9.17
C LYS A 35 8.79 11.58 8.36
N PHE A 36 9.17 10.45 7.77
CA PHE A 36 8.37 9.75 6.76
C PHE A 36 7.02 9.23 7.28
N ALA A 37 6.96 8.72 8.51
CA ALA A 37 5.70 8.24 9.09
C ALA A 37 4.71 9.38 9.34
N GLU A 38 5.18 10.52 9.90
CA GLU A 38 4.36 11.71 10.12
C GLU A 38 3.92 12.33 8.78
N SER A 39 4.82 12.34 7.79
CA SER A 39 4.52 12.78 6.42
C SER A 39 3.40 11.96 5.81
N LEU A 40 3.49 10.63 5.92
CA LEU A 40 2.50 9.71 5.39
C LEU A 40 1.11 9.95 6.01
N ASP A 41 1.01 10.16 7.33
CA ASP A 41 -0.26 10.52 7.98
C ASP A 41 -0.89 11.78 7.39
N ARG A 42 -0.08 12.84 7.18
CA ARG A 42 -0.59 14.10 6.61
C ARG A 42 -1.04 13.93 5.16
N LEU A 43 -0.25 13.20 4.37
CA LEU A 43 -0.54 12.99 2.96
C LEU A 43 -1.75 12.07 2.76
N ASP A 44 -1.92 11.04 3.59
CA ASP A 44 -3.09 10.16 3.54
C ASP A 44 -4.38 10.92 3.83
N ARG A 45 -4.39 11.76 4.86
CA ARG A 45 -5.51 12.64 5.17
C ARG A 45 -5.79 13.66 4.05
N ALA A 46 -4.74 14.19 3.44
CA ALA A 46 -4.89 15.07 2.28
C ALA A 46 -5.54 14.33 1.11
N GLN A 47 -5.11 13.11 0.85
CA GLN A 47 -5.60 12.25 -0.23
C GLN A 47 -7.06 11.85 -0.04
N GLN A 48 -7.49 11.60 1.20
CA GLN A 48 -8.90 11.31 1.53
C GLN A 48 -9.81 12.51 1.26
N LEU A 49 -9.33 13.74 1.49
CA LEU A 49 -10.08 14.98 1.24
C LEU A 49 -10.08 15.37 -0.24
N TYR A 50 -8.97 15.15 -0.92
CA TYR A 50 -8.80 15.49 -2.34
C TYR A 50 -7.81 14.55 -3.00
N ASP A 51 -8.30 13.75 -3.96
CA ASP A 51 -7.45 12.84 -4.74
C ASP A 51 -6.55 13.63 -5.68
N ALA A 52 -5.24 13.63 -5.40
CA ALA A 52 -4.25 14.32 -6.21
C ALA A 52 -2.97 13.50 -6.41
N PRO A 53 -2.43 13.44 -7.65
CA PRO A 53 -1.19 12.74 -7.96
C PRO A 53 0.00 13.14 -7.08
N VAL A 54 0.10 14.41 -6.70
CA VAL A 54 1.18 14.90 -5.86
C VAL A 54 1.17 14.30 -4.44
N HIS A 55 0.01 13.97 -3.90
CA HIS A 55 -0.07 13.28 -2.61
C HIS A 55 0.46 11.85 -2.76
N LEU A 56 0.01 11.13 -3.79
CA LEU A 56 0.38 9.75 -4.05
C LEU A 56 1.88 9.56 -4.28
N ILE A 57 2.54 10.47 -5.02
CA ILE A 57 3.97 10.35 -5.27
C ILE A 57 4.78 10.47 -3.96
N TYR A 58 4.42 11.40 -3.08
CA TYR A 58 5.09 11.52 -1.79
C TYR A 58 4.73 10.39 -0.82
N MET A 59 3.48 9.87 -0.85
CA MET A 59 3.11 8.67 -0.10
C MET A 59 3.93 7.46 -0.54
N ALA A 60 4.08 7.24 -1.85
CA ALA A 60 4.90 6.16 -2.40
C ALA A 60 6.37 6.27 -1.93
N ARG A 61 6.94 7.47 -1.98
CA ARG A 61 8.28 7.75 -1.49
C ARG A 61 8.42 7.53 0.02
N CYS A 62 7.43 7.95 0.82
CA CYS A 62 7.40 7.68 2.27
C CYS A 62 7.40 6.18 2.55
N HIS A 63 6.53 5.41 1.90
CA HIS A 63 6.48 3.96 2.02
C HIS A 63 7.83 3.32 1.67
N ALA A 64 8.48 3.76 0.58
CA ALA A 64 9.81 3.27 0.19
C ALA A 64 10.87 3.50 1.27
N GLN A 65 10.89 4.70 1.88
CA GLN A 65 11.81 5.05 2.97
C GLN A 65 11.55 4.25 4.25
N LEU A 66 10.31 3.84 4.48
CA LEU A 66 9.89 3.00 5.61
C LEU A 66 10.09 1.50 5.35
N GLY A 67 10.62 1.10 4.19
CA GLY A 67 10.78 -0.31 3.81
C GLY A 67 9.47 -1.01 3.43
N GLN A 68 8.40 -0.26 3.26
CA GLN A 68 7.06 -0.72 2.86
C GLN A 68 6.96 -0.73 1.34
N PHE A 69 7.74 -1.62 0.70
CA PHE A 69 7.90 -1.62 -0.76
C PHE A 69 6.64 -2.10 -1.50
N VAL A 70 5.80 -2.94 -0.87
CA VAL A 70 4.52 -3.37 -1.46
C VAL A 70 3.59 -2.17 -1.59
N GLU A 71 3.39 -1.40 -0.52
CA GLU A 71 2.54 -0.21 -0.48
C GLU A 71 3.09 0.88 -1.40
N SER A 72 4.42 1.06 -1.41
CA SER A 72 5.10 1.99 -2.31
C SER A 72 4.84 1.66 -3.77
N ALA A 73 5.03 0.39 -4.18
CA ALA A 73 4.80 -0.05 -5.55
C ALA A 73 3.33 0.11 -5.96
N GLU A 74 2.37 -0.18 -5.07
CA GLU A 74 0.94 0.01 -5.37
C GLU A 74 0.59 1.49 -5.59
N ALA A 75 1.15 2.40 -4.78
CA ALA A 75 0.96 3.84 -4.97
C ALA A 75 1.56 4.33 -6.31
N TYR A 76 2.77 3.88 -6.65
CA TYR A 76 3.38 4.17 -7.95
C TYR A 76 2.57 3.58 -9.11
N ARG A 77 2.12 2.32 -9.03
CA ARG A 77 1.28 1.70 -10.07
C ARG A 77 -0.04 2.44 -10.27
N ARG A 78 -0.64 2.94 -9.19
CA ARG A 78 -1.83 3.78 -9.28
C ARG A 78 -1.53 5.05 -10.07
N LEU A 79 -0.41 5.74 -9.80
CA LEU A 79 0.02 6.92 -10.54
C LEU A 79 0.28 6.62 -12.02
N VAL A 80 1.02 5.56 -12.32
CA VAL A 80 1.33 5.17 -13.71
C VAL A 80 0.07 4.90 -14.53
N ARG A 81 -1.00 4.40 -13.90
CA ARG A 81 -2.30 4.16 -14.55
C ARG A 81 -3.21 5.40 -14.58
N THR A 82 -2.83 6.49 -13.91
CA THR A 82 -3.63 7.71 -13.87
C THR A 82 -3.63 8.40 -15.24
N GLN A 83 -4.83 8.59 -15.79
CA GLN A 83 -5.02 9.38 -17.01
C GLN A 83 -5.31 10.83 -16.60
N LEU A 84 -4.45 11.73 -17.03
CA LEU A 84 -4.60 13.16 -16.77
C LEU A 84 -5.13 13.87 -18.03
N PRO A 85 -6.05 14.85 -17.89
CA PRO A 85 -6.44 15.68 -19.01
C PRO A 85 -5.27 16.55 -19.49
N ASP A 86 -5.31 16.98 -20.75
CA ASP A 86 -4.23 17.77 -21.36
C ASP A 86 -3.90 19.05 -20.59
N ASN A 87 -4.92 19.68 -19.99
CA ASN A 87 -4.80 20.89 -19.19
C ASN A 87 -4.51 20.63 -17.70
N ALA A 88 -4.16 19.40 -17.32
CA ALA A 88 -3.78 19.08 -15.94
C ALA A 88 -2.58 19.93 -15.50
N PRO A 89 -2.51 20.31 -14.20
CA PRO A 89 -1.37 21.01 -13.64
C PRO A 89 -0.05 20.27 -13.89
N SER A 90 1.03 21.00 -14.18
CA SER A 90 2.34 20.40 -14.45
C SER A 90 2.80 19.49 -13.31
N VAL A 91 2.60 19.89 -12.07
CA VAL A 91 2.96 19.08 -10.88
C VAL A 91 2.27 17.71 -10.84
N PHE A 92 1.10 17.55 -11.48
CA PHE A 92 0.42 16.25 -11.59
C PHE A 92 1.08 15.40 -12.68
N LYS A 93 1.44 16.02 -13.81
CA LYS A 93 2.15 15.35 -14.90
C LYS A 93 3.54 14.91 -14.44
N ASP A 94 4.24 15.76 -13.68
CA ASP A 94 5.54 15.45 -13.10
C ASP A 94 5.44 14.26 -12.13
N ALA A 95 4.42 14.23 -11.28
CA ALA A 95 4.20 13.12 -10.36
C ALA A 95 4.00 11.78 -11.08
N VAL A 96 3.26 11.76 -12.20
CA VAL A 96 3.09 10.55 -13.02
C VAL A 96 4.40 10.16 -13.70
N ALA A 97 5.13 11.12 -14.26
CA ALA A 97 6.44 10.87 -14.90
C ALA A 97 7.49 10.36 -13.91
N ASP A 98 7.52 10.91 -12.70
CA ASP A 98 8.40 10.43 -11.63
C ASP A 98 8.03 9.01 -11.21
N ALA A 99 6.72 8.70 -11.06
CA ALA A 99 6.28 7.35 -10.72
C ALA A 99 6.74 6.30 -11.76
N GLN A 100 6.73 6.64 -13.07
CA GLN A 100 7.23 5.76 -14.12
C GLN A 100 8.73 5.46 -13.99
N LYS A 101 9.51 6.40 -13.47
CA LYS A 101 10.95 6.23 -13.24
C LYS A 101 11.25 5.50 -11.93
N GLU A 102 10.50 5.78 -10.87
CA GLU A 102 10.78 5.29 -9.52
C GLU A 102 10.21 3.89 -9.26
N LEU A 103 9.11 3.51 -9.91
CA LEU A 103 8.51 2.17 -9.75
C LEU A 103 9.50 1.02 -10.04
N PRO A 104 10.28 1.04 -11.15
CA PRO A 104 11.26 0.00 -11.44
C PRO A 104 12.38 -0.13 -10.40
N GLU A 105 12.61 0.89 -9.57
CA GLU A 105 13.60 0.87 -8.50
C GLU A 105 13.07 0.22 -7.21
N VAL A 106 11.74 0.21 -7.04
CA VAL A 106 11.07 -0.33 -5.84
C VAL A 106 10.66 -1.78 -6.02
N GLU A 107 10.12 -2.15 -7.17
CA GLU A 107 9.61 -3.50 -7.42
C GLU A 107 10.61 -4.63 -7.11
N PRO A 108 11.90 -4.52 -7.48
CA PRO A 108 12.87 -5.57 -7.17
C PRO A 108 13.15 -5.76 -5.67
N LYS A 109 12.75 -4.81 -4.83
CA LYS A 109 12.93 -4.88 -3.36
C LYS A 109 11.78 -5.62 -2.66
N ILE A 110 10.67 -5.87 -3.35
CA ILE A 110 9.54 -6.62 -2.79
C ILE A 110 9.94 -8.09 -2.65
N ALA A 111 9.85 -8.62 -1.43
CA ALA A 111 10.05 -10.04 -1.19
C ALA A 111 8.78 -10.84 -1.57
N ASN A 112 8.95 -12.14 -1.80
CA ASN A 112 7.84 -13.05 -2.08
C ASN A 112 7.87 -14.20 -1.08
N LEU A 113 6.75 -14.46 -0.42
CA LEU A 113 6.58 -15.51 0.55
C LEU A 113 5.55 -16.53 0.05
N ARG A 114 5.94 -17.80 0.00
CA ARG A 114 5.04 -18.91 -0.25
C ARG A 114 4.87 -19.71 1.03
N ILE A 115 3.63 -19.80 1.53
CA ILE A 115 3.30 -20.53 2.75
C ILE A 115 2.57 -21.81 2.35
N SER A 116 3.07 -22.96 2.82
CA SER A 116 2.42 -24.26 2.66
C SER A 116 2.10 -24.84 4.03
N VAL A 117 0.94 -25.47 4.18
CA VAL A 117 0.55 -26.15 5.43
C VAL A 117 0.27 -27.63 5.13
N GLU A 118 0.92 -28.49 5.90
CA GLU A 118 0.74 -29.94 5.79
C GLU A 118 0.20 -30.54 7.12
N PRO A 119 -0.74 -31.49 7.04
CA PRO A 119 -1.44 -31.95 5.83
C PRO A 119 -2.32 -30.85 5.24
N GLY A 120 -2.57 -30.92 3.92
CA GLY A 120 -3.48 -30.01 3.25
C GLY A 120 -4.96 -30.28 3.61
N GLY A 121 -5.85 -29.31 3.34
CA GLY A 121 -7.31 -29.48 3.51
C GLY A 121 -7.79 -29.48 4.96
N ILE A 122 -7.03 -28.92 5.90
CA ILE A 122 -7.43 -28.83 7.30
C ILE A 122 -8.64 -27.88 7.44
N ALA A 123 -9.74 -28.39 7.95
CA ALA A 123 -10.94 -27.58 8.20
C ALA A 123 -10.69 -26.54 9.30
N GLY A 124 -11.12 -25.29 9.05
CA GLY A 124 -10.94 -24.20 10.01
C GLY A 124 -9.50 -23.73 10.18
N LEU A 125 -8.61 -24.05 9.22
CA LEU A 125 -7.23 -23.54 9.22
C LEU A 125 -7.24 -22.02 9.10
N GLU A 126 -6.58 -21.37 10.04
CA GLU A 126 -6.29 -19.94 10.03
C GLU A 126 -4.76 -19.74 9.99
N VAL A 127 -4.28 -19.03 8.97
CA VAL A 127 -2.87 -18.66 8.82
C VAL A 127 -2.76 -17.14 8.86
N LYS A 128 -1.79 -16.61 9.60
CA LYS A 128 -1.52 -15.17 9.68
C LYS A 128 -0.03 -14.87 9.41
N VAL A 129 0.20 -13.70 8.83
CA VAL A 129 1.51 -13.05 8.73
C VAL A 129 1.41 -11.70 9.44
N ASP A 130 2.19 -11.48 10.48
CA ASP A 130 2.16 -10.27 11.31
C ASP A 130 0.72 -9.94 11.78
N ASP A 131 0.01 -10.95 12.29
CA ASP A 131 -1.39 -10.89 12.75
C ASP A 131 -2.45 -10.63 11.66
N VAL A 132 -2.04 -10.46 10.41
CA VAL A 132 -2.95 -10.31 9.26
C VAL A 132 -3.28 -11.68 8.66
N ALA A 133 -4.56 -12.00 8.59
CA ALA A 133 -5.04 -13.27 8.04
C ALA A 133 -4.65 -13.44 6.56
N VAL A 134 -4.15 -14.62 6.22
CA VAL A 134 -3.87 -15.04 4.85
C VAL A 134 -5.07 -15.84 4.33
N SER A 135 -5.64 -15.41 3.22
CA SER A 135 -6.72 -16.19 2.58
C SER A 135 -6.24 -17.59 2.25
N SER A 136 -7.09 -18.60 2.47
CA SER A 136 -6.81 -19.99 2.09
C SER A 136 -6.47 -20.12 0.59
N ALA A 137 -7.06 -19.31 -0.27
CA ALA A 137 -6.76 -19.25 -1.70
C ALA A 137 -5.35 -18.75 -2.03
N ALA A 138 -4.69 -18.06 -1.09
CA ALA A 138 -3.33 -17.56 -1.25
C ALA A 138 -2.26 -18.55 -0.72
N LEU A 139 -2.67 -19.62 -0.03
CA LEU A 139 -1.74 -20.66 0.41
C LEU A 139 -1.18 -21.41 -0.80
N GLY A 140 0.12 -21.69 -0.79
CA GLY A 140 0.83 -22.32 -1.90
C GLY A 140 1.15 -21.38 -3.08
N ALA A 141 0.66 -20.15 -3.09
CA ALA A 141 1.00 -19.12 -4.08
C ALA A 141 2.11 -18.18 -3.58
N ASP A 142 2.84 -17.57 -4.51
CA ASP A 142 3.80 -16.51 -4.18
C ASP A 142 3.04 -15.24 -3.81
N ARG A 143 3.23 -14.76 -2.58
CA ARG A 143 2.61 -13.55 -2.06
C ARG A 143 3.65 -12.46 -1.88
N PRO A 144 3.47 -11.26 -2.48
CA PRO A 144 4.35 -10.14 -2.20
C PRO A 144 4.24 -9.72 -0.74
N VAL A 145 5.40 -9.49 -0.11
CA VAL A 145 5.52 -9.03 1.27
C VAL A 145 6.69 -8.05 1.37
N ASN A 146 6.61 -7.16 2.36
CA ASN A 146 7.74 -6.29 2.66
C ASN A 146 8.89 -7.11 3.28
N PRO A 147 10.15 -6.80 2.98
CA PRO A 147 11.31 -7.44 3.63
C PRO A 147 11.36 -7.13 5.13
N GLY A 148 12.21 -7.85 5.85
CA GLY A 148 12.38 -7.75 7.30
C GLY A 148 11.81 -8.97 8.04
N THR A 149 11.77 -8.87 9.36
CA THR A 149 11.26 -9.93 10.23
C THR A 149 9.74 -10.07 10.09
N ARG A 150 9.27 -11.30 9.89
CA ARG A 150 7.85 -11.65 9.76
C ARG A 150 7.49 -12.76 10.74
N LYS A 151 6.38 -12.60 11.44
CA LYS A 151 5.81 -13.61 12.31
C LYS A 151 4.72 -14.36 11.57
N LEU A 152 4.86 -15.67 11.50
CA LEU A 152 3.88 -16.58 10.90
C LEU A 152 3.19 -17.34 12.01
N THR A 153 1.87 -17.45 11.96
CA THR A 153 1.08 -18.29 12.84
C THR A 153 0.10 -19.14 12.06
N ALA A 154 -0.08 -20.38 12.48
CA ALA A 154 -1.09 -21.26 11.93
C ALA A 154 -1.85 -21.95 13.08
N SER A 155 -3.19 -21.98 13.00
CA SER A 155 -4.03 -22.63 13.97
C SER A 155 -5.23 -23.29 13.31
N ALA A 156 -5.72 -24.39 13.88
CA ALA A 156 -6.92 -25.08 13.44
C ALA A 156 -7.54 -25.84 14.61
N PRO A 157 -8.88 -26.07 14.61
CA PRO A 157 -9.54 -26.88 15.62
C PRO A 157 -8.95 -28.31 15.70
N GLY A 158 -8.62 -28.75 16.90
CA GLY A 158 -8.03 -30.08 17.13
C GLY A 158 -6.53 -30.22 16.83
N TYR A 159 -5.89 -29.14 16.37
CA TYR A 159 -4.45 -29.11 16.11
C TYR A 159 -3.72 -28.19 17.10
N LYS A 160 -2.46 -28.49 17.33
CA LYS A 160 -1.57 -27.60 18.08
C LYS A 160 -1.20 -26.42 17.19
N SER A 161 -1.33 -25.20 17.72
CA SER A 161 -0.91 -24.00 16.98
C SER A 161 0.59 -24.02 16.69
N ALA A 162 0.97 -23.59 15.50
CA ALA A 162 2.35 -23.42 15.06
C ALA A 162 2.67 -21.92 14.96
N GLU A 163 3.90 -21.57 15.35
CA GLU A 163 4.43 -20.22 15.22
C GLU A 163 5.85 -20.28 14.68
N GLN A 164 6.18 -19.40 13.73
CA GLN A 164 7.53 -19.30 13.17
C GLN A 164 7.85 -17.83 12.89
N THR A 165 9.06 -17.41 13.27
CA THR A 165 9.60 -16.12 12.87
C THR A 165 10.61 -16.33 11.74
N ILE A 166 10.49 -15.55 10.68
CA ILE A 166 11.38 -15.59 9.52
C ILE A 166 11.94 -14.21 9.25
N GLU A 167 13.14 -14.18 8.65
CA GLU A 167 13.73 -12.96 8.10
C GLU A 167 13.64 -13.02 6.58
N LEU A 168 13.22 -11.92 5.95
CA LEU A 168 13.14 -11.76 4.50
C LEU A 168 14.04 -10.62 4.04
N LYS A 169 14.95 -10.90 3.11
CA LYS A 169 15.77 -9.88 2.47
C LYS A 169 14.99 -9.20 1.34
N PRO A 170 15.35 -7.95 0.95
CA PRO A 170 14.79 -7.33 -0.25
C PRO A 170 14.92 -8.23 -1.47
N GLY A 171 13.83 -8.42 -2.20
CA GLY A 171 13.76 -9.27 -3.40
C GLY A 171 13.80 -10.78 -3.16
N GLU A 172 13.90 -11.23 -1.91
CA GLU A 172 13.98 -12.67 -1.58
C GLU A 172 12.68 -13.40 -1.92
N LYS A 173 12.82 -14.61 -2.47
CA LYS A 173 11.73 -15.57 -2.61
C LYS A 173 11.91 -16.68 -1.58
N LYS A 174 11.01 -16.77 -0.61
CA LYS A 174 11.06 -17.73 0.47
C LYS A 174 9.85 -18.64 0.48
N LYS A 175 10.09 -19.91 0.76
CA LYS A 175 9.05 -20.93 1.00
C LYS A 175 9.14 -21.39 2.46
N VAL A 176 8.00 -21.51 3.09
CA VAL A 176 7.84 -22.00 4.46
C VAL A 176 6.65 -22.93 4.55
#